data_caa28f08a7d17987fec30daf4b837024
#
_entry.id   caa28f08a7d17987fec30daf4b837024
#
_cell.length_a   1.000
_cell.length_b   1.000
_cell.length_c   1.000
_cell.angle_alpha   90.00
_cell.angle_beta   90.00
_cell.angle_gamma   90.00
#
_symmetry.space_group_name_H-M   'P 1'
#
loop_
_entity.id
_entity.type
_entity.pdbx_description
1 polymer ?
#
loop_
_entity_poly.entity_id
_entity_poly.type
_entity_poly.pdbx_seq_one_letter_code
_entity_poly.pdbx_strand_id
1 'polypeptide(L)'
;MNVDDLTAKYIELRERKAKIKKEAEDAEAALSVLQDAIGDKIREIMHANGVTSVKTAHGTAYIAYRESATVADWDVLLGFIKKSEAWDLLERRVSKSAVKDRMEEDRNGVYTHEPPPGVNFVRIEGVNVRRK
;
A
#
# COMPACT_ATOMS: atom_id res chain seq x y z
N MET A 1 -12.14 19.02 31.70
CA MET A 1 -12.33 18.80 30.24
C MET A 1 -13.30 17.65 30.04
N ASN A 2 -14.38 17.90 29.36
CA ASN A 2 -15.42 16.88 29.13
C ASN A 2 -15.23 16.19 27.77
N VAL A 3 -16.06 15.18 27.49
CA VAL A 3 -15.97 14.42 26.23
C VAL A 3 -16.24 15.28 25.01
N ASP A 4 -17.11 16.29 25.13
CA ASP A 4 -17.42 17.21 24.02
C ASP A 4 -16.19 18.04 23.63
N ASP A 5 -15.52 18.64 24.61
CA ASP A 5 -14.27 19.39 24.38
C ASP A 5 -13.19 18.53 23.77
N LEU A 6 -13.03 17.30 24.24
CA LEU A 6 -12.05 16.35 23.70
C LEU A 6 -12.40 15.93 22.28
N THR A 7 -13.69 15.75 22.00
CA THR A 7 -14.17 15.42 20.65
C THR A 7 -13.90 16.56 19.67
N ALA A 8 -14.20 17.80 20.07
CA ALA A 8 -13.91 18.99 19.27
C ALA A 8 -12.41 19.10 18.96
N LYS A 9 -11.57 18.90 19.98
CA LYS A 9 -10.11 18.93 19.82
C LYS A 9 -9.58 17.82 18.91
N TYR A 10 -10.15 16.63 19.03
CA TYR A 10 -9.80 15.50 18.16
C TYR A 10 -10.11 15.82 16.69
N ILE A 11 -11.29 16.38 16.43
CA ILE A 11 -11.71 16.76 15.07
C ILE A 11 -10.79 17.84 14.50
N GLU A 12 -10.49 18.89 15.27
CA GLU A 12 -9.55 19.94 14.86
C GLU A 12 -8.19 19.39 14.46
N LEU A 13 -7.61 18.53 15.28
CA LEU A 13 -6.31 17.92 15.01
C LEU A 13 -6.34 17.01 13.78
N ARG A 14 -7.41 16.25 13.60
CA ARG A 14 -7.60 15.39 12.42
C ARG A 14 -7.65 16.21 11.14
N GLU A 15 -8.43 17.28 11.12
CA GLU A 15 -8.56 18.18 9.97
C GLU A 15 -7.23 18.88 9.64
N ARG A 16 -6.51 19.30 10.68
CA ARG A 16 -5.19 19.91 10.52
C ARG A 16 -4.16 18.94 9.94
N LYS A 17 -4.16 17.69 10.40
CA LYS A 17 -3.33 16.63 9.82
C LYS A 17 -3.64 16.38 8.34
N ALA A 18 -4.92 16.30 7.99
CA ALA A 18 -5.36 16.09 6.61
C ALA A 18 -4.94 17.22 5.68
N LYS A 19 -5.04 18.47 6.16
CA LYS A 19 -4.60 19.65 5.41
C LYS A 19 -3.09 19.63 5.14
N ILE A 20 -2.29 19.37 6.17
CA ILE A 20 -0.82 19.27 6.04
C ILE A 20 -0.43 18.18 5.05
N LYS A 21 -1.07 17.02 5.16
CA LYS A 21 -0.83 15.89 4.25
C LYS A 21 -1.12 16.26 2.79
N LYS A 22 -2.27 16.89 2.55
CA LYS A 22 -2.67 17.31 1.21
C LYS A 22 -1.71 18.34 0.62
N GLU A 23 -1.32 19.35 1.40
CA GLU A 23 -0.36 20.36 0.97
C GLU A 23 1.00 19.75 0.63
N ALA A 24 1.46 18.79 1.43
CA ALA A 24 2.69 18.07 1.19
C ALA A 24 2.62 17.18 -0.07
N GLU A 25 1.52 16.46 -0.27
CA GLU A 25 1.29 15.64 -1.46
C GLU A 25 1.24 16.48 -2.73
N ASP A 26 0.57 17.63 -2.70
CA ASP A 26 0.47 18.54 -3.83
C ASP A 26 1.84 19.12 -4.20
N ALA A 27 2.63 19.52 -3.21
CA ALA A 27 3.99 20.04 -3.41
C ALA A 27 4.92 18.94 -3.96
N GLU A 28 4.84 17.75 -3.43
CA GLU A 28 5.61 16.59 -3.91
C GLU A 28 5.26 16.23 -5.35
N ALA A 29 3.97 16.21 -5.70
CA ALA A 29 3.50 15.91 -7.04
C ALA A 29 4.07 16.90 -8.07
N ALA A 30 4.09 18.21 -7.75
CA ALA A 30 4.65 19.22 -8.61
C ALA A 30 6.16 19.03 -8.84
N LEU A 31 6.91 18.70 -7.80
CA LEU A 31 8.34 18.42 -7.90
C LEU A 31 8.62 17.12 -8.66
N SER A 32 7.78 16.10 -8.49
CA SER A 32 7.92 14.82 -9.20
C SER A 32 7.78 14.97 -10.69
N VAL A 33 6.88 15.82 -11.18
CA VAL A 33 6.73 16.13 -12.61
C VAL A 33 8.03 16.70 -13.19
N LEU A 34 8.65 17.63 -12.47
CA LEU A 34 9.93 18.22 -12.90
C LEU A 34 11.07 17.21 -12.84
N GLN A 35 11.13 16.42 -11.80
CA GLN A 35 12.15 15.38 -11.63
C GLN A 35 12.05 14.31 -12.72
N ASP A 36 10.84 13.86 -13.03
CA ASP A 36 10.61 12.88 -14.09
C ASP A 36 11.01 13.41 -15.47
N ALA A 37 10.70 14.68 -15.77
CA ALA A 37 11.11 15.31 -17.00
C ALA A 37 12.64 15.38 -17.16
N ILE A 38 13.35 15.67 -16.06
CA ILE A 38 14.83 15.65 -16.04
C ILE A 38 15.34 14.22 -16.22
N GLY A 39 14.75 13.26 -15.55
CA GLY A 39 15.09 11.84 -15.68
C GLY A 39 14.92 11.32 -17.10
N ASP A 40 13.82 11.67 -17.75
CA ASP A 40 13.57 11.33 -19.17
C ASP A 40 14.64 11.94 -20.08
N LYS A 41 15.03 13.18 -19.83
CA LYS A 41 16.09 13.83 -20.60
C LYS A 41 17.45 13.16 -20.44
N ILE A 42 17.80 12.79 -19.22
CA ILE A 42 19.03 12.02 -18.93
C ILE A 42 18.99 10.69 -19.69
N ARG A 43 17.87 9.98 -19.64
CA ARG A 43 17.69 8.71 -20.35
C ARG A 43 17.86 8.85 -21.86
N GLU A 44 17.27 9.88 -22.47
CA GLU A 44 17.43 10.17 -23.90
C GLU A 44 18.90 10.37 -24.28
N ILE A 45 19.63 11.17 -23.49
CA ILE A 45 21.05 11.44 -23.72
C ILE A 45 21.87 10.15 -23.60
N MET A 46 21.60 9.33 -22.58
CA MET A 46 22.29 8.06 -22.38
C MET A 46 22.05 7.09 -23.53
N HIS A 47 20.80 6.97 -23.98
CA HIS A 47 20.46 6.15 -25.14
C HIS A 47 21.15 6.62 -26.42
N ALA A 48 21.16 7.94 -26.66
CA ALA A 48 21.83 8.53 -27.82
C ALA A 48 23.35 8.24 -27.83
N ASN A 49 23.97 8.14 -26.66
CA ASN A 49 25.39 7.85 -26.50
C ASN A 49 25.68 6.34 -26.31
N GLY A 50 24.66 5.50 -26.33
CA GLY A 50 24.83 4.05 -26.18
C GLY A 50 25.42 3.61 -24.83
N VAL A 51 25.18 4.36 -23.76
CA VAL A 51 25.70 4.07 -22.43
C VAL A 51 24.56 3.71 -21.46
N THR A 52 24.85 2.88 -20.49
CA THR A 52 23.88 2.46 -19.45
C THR A 52 24.21 3.04 -18.08
N SER A 53 25.36 3.65 -17.94
CA SER A 53 25.81 4.30 -16.69
C SER A 53 26.76 5.45 -17.01
N VAL A 54 26.56 6.57 -16.33
CA VAL A 54 27.41 7.77 -16.46
C VAL A 54 27.74 8.28 -15.07
N LYS A 55 29.03 8.38 -14.77
CA LYS A 55 29.53 8.97 -13.54
C LYS A 55 29.78 10.47 -13.75
N THR A 56 29.20 11.28 -12.87
CA THR A 56 29.35 12.74 -12.90
C THR A 56 29.93 13.25 -11.57
N ALA A 57 30.27 14.53 -11.52
CA ALA A 57 30.73 15.18 -10.30
C ALA A 57 29.66 15.18 -9.18
N HIS A 58 28.37 15.05 -9.53
CA HIS A 58 27.23 15.10 -8.60
C HIS A 58 26.66 13.72 -8.25
N GLY A 59 27.03 12.68 -8.96
CA GLY A 59 26.53 11.33 -8.76
C GLY A 59 26.63 10.50 -10.02
N THR A 60 26.07 9.31 -9.96
CA THR A 60 26.05 8.37 -11.08
C THR A 60 24.62 8.20 -11.57
N ALA A 61 24.40 8.49 -12.86
CA ALA A 61 23.14 8.18 -13.54
C ALA A 61 23.26 6.81 -14.20
N TYR A 62 22.29 5.94 -13.99
CA TYR A 62 22.28 4.62 -14.62
C TYR A 62 20.86 4.22 -15.02
N ILE A 63 20.76 3.41 -16.08
CA ILE A 63 19.49 2.87 -16.53
C ILE A 63 19.05 1.77 -15.57
N ALA A 64 17.88 1.94 -14.97
CA ALA A 64 17.25 0.98 -14.10
C ALA A 64 15.95 0.48 -14.74
N TYR A 65 15.67 -0.81 -14.59
CA TYR A 65 14.44 -1.43 -15.07
C TYR A 65 13.51 -1.71 -13.92
N ARG A 66 12.23 -1.39 -14.11
CA ARG A 66 11.17 -1.80 -13.20
C ARG A 66 10.37 -2.90 -13.87
N GLU A 67 10.26 -4.00 -13.19
CA GLU A 67 9.48 -5.13 -13.66
C GLU A 67 8.26 -5.30 -12.77
N SER A 68 7.14 -5.66 -13.38
CA SER A 68 5.91 -5.95 -12.67
C SER A 68 5.23 -7.17 -13.28
N ALA A 69 4.54 -7.91 -12.46
CA ALA A 69 3.71 -9.01 -12.91
C ALA A 69 2.31 -8.83 -12.34
N THR A 70 1.32 -8.90 -13.19
CA THR A 70 -0.10 -8.77 -12.83
C THR A 70 -0.87 -9.95 -13.38
N VAL A 71 -2.02 -10.24 -12.77
CA VAL A 71 -2.87 -11.34 -13.21
C VAL A 71 -3.77 -10.86 -14.36
N ALA A 72 -3.63 -11.49 -15.52
CA ALA A 72 -4.50 -11.24 -16.67
C ALA A 72 -5.83 -12.00 -16.56
N ASP A 73 -5.77 -13.23 -16.07
CA ASP A 73 -6.95 -14.10 -15.90
C ASP A 73 -6.71 -15.02 -14.69
N TRP A 74 -7.51 -14.82 -13.65
CA TRP A 74 -7.39 -15.58 -12.40
C TRP A 74 -7.69 -17.08 -12.56
N ASP A 75 -8.69 -17.43 -13.36
CA ASP A 75 -9.07 -18.84 -13.56
C ASP A 75 -7.95 -19.61 -14.25
N VAL A 76 -7.34 -18.99 -15.25
CA VAL A 76 -6.19 -19.58 -15.98
C VAL A 76 -4.98 -19.71 -15.04
N LEU A 77 -4.67 -18.68 -14.27
CA LEU A 77 -3.54 -18.72 -13.32
C LEU A 77 -3.75 -19.76 -12.23
N LEU A 78 -4.93 -19.80 -11.61
CA LEU A 78 -5.24 -20.78 -10.56
C LEU A 78 -5.23 -22.22 -11.11
N GLY A 79 -5.71 -22.43 -12.33
CA GLY A 79 -5.63 -23.72 -13.01
C GLY A 79 -4.18 -24.17 -13.21
N PHE A 80 -3.31 -23.28 -13.65
CA PHE A 80 -1.88 -23.53 -13.77
C PHE A 80 -1.22 -23.87 -12.42
N ILE A 81 -1.53 -23.07 -11.37
CA ILE A 81 -0.98 -23.29 -10.03
C ILE A 81 -1.38 -24.67 -9.48
N LYS A 82 -2.65 -25.02 -9.60
CA LYS A 82 -3.17 -26.31 -9.13
C LYS A 82 -2.53 -27.50 -9.87
N LYS A 83 -2.35 -27.38 -11.18
CA LYS A 83 -1.78 -28.43 -12.01
C LYS A 83 -0.28 -28.63 -11.78
N SER A 84 0.46 -27.54 -11.60
CA SER A 84 1.93 -27.56 -11.45
C SER A 84 2.39 -27.42 -10.01
N GLU A 85 1.48 -27.26 -9.04
CA GLU A 85 1.77 -27.00 -7.63
C GLU A 85 2.63 -25.74 -7.40
N ALA A 86 2.50 -24.75 -8.29
CA ALA A 86 3.29 -23.51 -8.28
C ALA A 86 2.70 -22.45 -7.31
N TRP A 87 2.50 -22.82 -6.06
CA TRP A 87 1.91 -21.94 -5.04
C TRP A 87 2.78 -20.75 -4.71
N ASP A 88 4.06 -20.78 -5.02
CA ASP A 88 5.01 -19.67 -4.89
C ASP A 88 4.68 -18.47 -5.78
N LEU A 89 3.84 -18.64 -6.81
CA LEU A 89 3.32 -17.52 -7.62
C LEU A 89 2.35 -16.62 -6.88
N LEU A 90 1.81 -17.08 -5.76
CA LEU A 90 0.89 -16.31 -4.93
C LEU A 90 1.62 -15.67 -3.75
N GLU A 91 1.26 -14.43 -3.43
CA GLU A 91 1.75 -13.79 -2.22
C GLU A 91 1.17 -14.44 -0.97
N ARG A 92 2.00 -14.59 0.06
CA ARG A 92 1.60 -15.17 1.34
C ARG A 92 0.88 -14.13 2.21
N ARG A 93 -0.39 -13.95 1.96
CA ARG A 93 -1.24 -13.05 2.74
C ARG A 93 -2.56 -13.72 3.08
N VAL A 94 -2.95 -13.62 4.34
CA VAL A 94 -4.23 -14.13 4.83
C VAL A 94 -5.32 -13.09 4.63
N SER A 95 -6.47 -13.53 4.15
CA SER A 95 -7.67 -12.69 4.07
C SER A 95 -8.32 -12.55 5.45
N LYS A 96 -8.31 -11.35 5.99
CA LYS A 96 -8.96 -11.05 7.29
C LYS A 96 -10.44 -11.39 7.29
N SER A 97 -11.17 -11.05 6.25
CA SER A 97 -12.61 -11.34 6.17
C SER A 97 -12.90 -12.83 6.11
N ALA A 98 -12.13 -13.60 5.33
CA ALA A 98 -12.29 -15.06 5.26
C ALA A 98 -11.96 -15.74 6.60
N VAL A 99 -10.98 -15.24 7.34
CA VAL A 99 -10.68 -15.70 8.71
C VAL A 99 -11.83 -15.40 9.65
N LYS A 100 -12.36 -14.19 9.63
CA LYS A 100 -13.50 -13.77 10.45
C LYS A 100 -14.75 -14.62 10.18
N ASP A 101 -15.04 -14.91 8.91
CA ASP A 101 -16.19 -15.75 8.53
C ASP A 101 -16.09 -17.15 9.15
N ARG A 102 -14.90 -17.73 9.22
CA ARG A 102 -14.68 -19.04 9.85
C ARG A 102 -14.72 -19.02 11.38
N MET A 103 -14.46 -17.84 11.97
CA MET A 103 -14.54 -17.66 13.43
C MET A 103 -15.98 -17.45 13.92
N GLU A 104 -16.89 -17.08 13.04
CA GLU A 104 -18.31 -16.85 13.31
C GLU A 104 -18.58 -15.91 14.48
N GLU A 105 -18.97 -14.69 14.19
CA GLU A 105 -19.28 -13.67 15.20
C GLU A 105 -20.75 -13.77 15.62
N ASP A 106 -21.02 -13.75 16.92
CA ASP A 106 -22.38 -13.74 17.48
C ASP A 106 -22.99 -12.32 17.46
N ARG A 107 -24.23 -12.20 17.99
CA ARG A 107 -24.95 -10.90 18.06
C ARG A 107 -24.23 -9.85 18.88
N ASN A 108 -23.40 -10.26 19.84
CA ASN A 108 -22.69 -9.39 20.75
C ASN A 108 -21.27 -9.04 20.26
N GLY A 109 -20.92 -9.46 19.04
CA GLY A 109 -19.61 -9.25 18.49
C GLY A 109 -18.53 -10.18 19.04
N VAL A 110 -18.92 -11.32 19.64
CA VAL A 110 -18.01 -12.31 20.19
C VAL A 110 -17.80 -13.44 19.18
N TYR A 111 -16.56 -13.81 18.93
CA TYR A 111 -16.22 -14.91 18.05
C TYR A 111 -16.43 -16.26 18.76
N THR A 112 -17.13 -17.18 18.08
CA THR A 112 -17.53 -18.48 18.61
C THR A 112 -16.54 -19.60 18.32
N HIS A 113 -15.65 -19.39 17.35
CA HIS A 113 -14.61 -20.34 16.97
C HIS A 113 -13.22 -19.70 17.01
N GLU A 114 -12.22 -20.52 17.21
CA GLU A 114 -10.83 -20.08 17.12
C GLU A 114 -10.42 -19.80 15.66
N PRO A 115 -9.36 -18.98 15.46
CA PRO A 115 -8.80 -18.81 14.12
C PRO A 115 -8.35 -20.14 13.51
N PRO A 116 -8.34 -20.26 12.18
CA PRO A 116 -7.77 -21.43 11.53
C PRO A 116 -6.34 -21.74 12.01
N PRO A 117 -5.92 -23.00 11.99
CA PRO A 117 -4.55 -23.37 12.39
C PRO A 117 -3.49 -22.55 11.65
N GLY A 118 -2.52 -22.04 12.39
CA GLY A 118 -1.42 -21.23 11.83
C GLY A 118 -1.75 -19.74 11.66
N VAL A 119 -2.97 -19.30 12.00
CA VAL A 119 -3.39 -17.90 11.92
C VAL A 119 -3.40 -17.28 13.31
N ASN A 120 -2.75 -16.14 13.47
CA ASN A 120 -2.90 -15.26 14.62
C ASN A 120 -3.96 -14.22 14.31
N PHE A 121 -4.98 -14.12 15.15
CA PHE A 121 -6.01 -13.10 15.04
C PHE A 121 -5.95 -12.17 16.24
N VAL A 122 -5.87 -10.87 15.94
CA VAL A 122 -5.80 -9.83 16.98
C VAL A 122 -6.91 -8.82 16.73
N ARG A 123 -7.65 -8.49 17.80
CA ARG A 123 -8.67 -7.45 17.80
C ARG A 123 -8.22 -6.32 18.73
N ILE A 124 -8.10 -5.13 18.18
CA ILE A 124 -7.67 -3.94 18.92
C ILE A 124 -8.85 -2.98 19.01
N GLU A 125 -9.19 -2.59 20.23
CA GLU A 125 -10.21 -1.59 20.47
C GLU A 125 -9.64 -0.19 20.27
N GLY A 126 -10.39 0.66 19.60
CA GLY A 126 -10.02 2.06 19.37
C GLY A 126 -11.25 2.96 19.38
N VAL A 127 -11.01 4.27 19.33
CA VAL A 127 -12.07 5.29 19.29
C VAL A 127 -12.09 5.97 17.94
N ASN A 128 -13.26 6.00 17.31
CA ASN A 128 -13.52 6.77 16.11
C ASN A 128 -14.48 7.91 16.42
N VAL A 129 -14.25 9.07 15.82
CA VAL A 129 -15.10 10.24 15.97
C VAL A 129 -15.71 10.60 14.62
N ARG A 130 -17.04 10.69 14.59
CA ARG A 130 -17.79 11.20 13.42
C ARG A 130 -18.17 12.65 13.64
N ARG A 131 -18.01 13.46 12.60
CA ARG A 131 -18.54 14.81 12.56
C ARG A 131 -20.04 14.75 12.31
N LYS A 132 -20.80 15.62 13.00
CA LYS A 132 -22.25 15.80 12.72
C LYS A 132 -22.50 16.31 11.31
#